data_22a802f814e34313b5560603e47b5bca
#
_entry.id   22a802f814e34313b5560603e47b5bca
#
_cell.length_a   1.000
_cell.length_b   1.000
_cell.length_c   1.000
_cell.angle_alpha   90.00
_cell.angle_beta   90.00
_cell.angle_gamma   90.00
#
_symmetry.space_group_name_H-M   'P 1'
#
loop_
_entity.id
_entity.type
_entity.pdbx_description
1 polymer ?
#
loop_
_entity_poly.entity_id
_entity_poly.type
_entity_poly.pdbx_seq_one_letter_code
_entity_poly.pdbx_strand_id
1 'polypeptide(L)'
;MKRIDSVINAVYSILPTTVTPLFKYNTKDGYTAPSFYVINCLQLPKDPIQTVEFNVNCYAADVHKGVPDVSTLATMADLVINALHDYNNDVFDIEYSFMNMIRVPEIQSHYFNLRFQLVFISN
;
A
#
# COMPACT_ATOMS: atom_id res chain seq x y z
N MET A 1 16.55 15.31 5.92
CA MET A 1 16.64 14.43 4.74
C MET A 1 15.42 13.53 4.63
N LYS A 2 14.84 13.39 3.45
CA LYS A 2 13.73 12.47 3.22
C LYS A 2 14.27 11.06 3.05
N ARG A 3 13.64 10.10 3.72
CA ARG A 3 14.07 8.70 3.71
C ARG A 3 12.88 7.81 3.42
N ILE A 4 13.13 6.62 2.87
CA ILE A 4 12.09 5.64 2.58
C ILE A 4 11.31 5.30 3.84
N ASP A 5 11.99 5.03 4.95
CA ASP A 5 11.34 4.69 6.21
C ASP A 5 10.49 5.84 6.75
N SER A 6 10.91 7.09 6.55
CA SER A 6 10.11 8.25 6.96
C SER A 6 8.80 8.32 6.19
N VAL A 7 8.82 8.07 4.89
CA VAL A 7 7.63 8.06 4.05
C VAL A 7 6.70 6.93 4.48
N ILE A 8 7.24 5.72 4.63
CA ILE A 8 6.45 4.56 5.02
C ILE A 8 5.82 4.75 6.40
N ASN A 9 6.57 5.29 7.36
CA ASN A 9 6.04 5.55 8.70
C ASN A 9 4.94 6.61 8.69
N ALA A 10 5.09 7.64 7.88
CA ALA A 10 4.07 8.67 7.76
C ALA A 10 2.77 8.10 7.20
N VAL A 11 2.85 7.31 6.13
CA VAL A 11 1.67 6.68 5.53
C VAL A 11 1.06 5.66 6.48
N TYR A 12 1.88 4.85 7.13
CA TYR A 12 1.42 3.86 8.10
C TYR A 12 0.56 4.50 9.19
N SER A 13 0.98 5.67 9.67
CA SER A 13 0.25 6.36 10.74
C SER A 13 -1.06 6.99 10.29
N ILE A 14 -1.24 7.25 9.00
CA ILE A 14 -2.47 7.80 8.45
C ILE A 14 -3.54 6.72 8.29
N LEU A 15 -3.12 5.49 7.97
CA LEU A 15 -4.06 4.41 7.68
C LEU A 15 -4.87 4.05 8.92
N PRO A 16 -6.19 3.80 8.75
CA PRO A 16 -7.04 3.49 9.89
C PRO A 16 -6.74 2.10 10.47
N THR A 17 -7.13 1.88 11.72
CA THR A 17 -6.91 0.60 12.41
C THR A 17 -7.63 -0.57 11.74
N THR A 18 -8.61 -0.30 10.87
CA THR A 18 -9.30 -1.32 10.08
C THR A 18 -8.43 -1.88 8.96
N VAL A 19 -7.36 -1.18 8.58
CA VAL A 19 -6.37 -1.68 7.62
C VAL A 19 -5.39 -2.55 8.41
N THR A 20 -5.76 -3.81 8.60
CA THR A 20 -5.03 -4.72 9.47
C THR A 20 -5.22 -6.18 9.00
N PRO A 21 -4.20 -7.07 9.11
CA PRO A 21 -2.83 -6.78 9.53
C PRO A 21 -2.07 -5.96 8.49
N LEU A 22 -1.29 -5.01 8.92
CA LEU A 22 -0.52 -4.13 8.05
C LEU A 22 0.97 -4.26 8.37
N PHE A 23 1.75 -4.61 7.35
CA PHE A 23 3.20 -4.80 7.48
C PHE A 23 3.93 -3.74 6.67
N LYS A 24 5.11 -3.34 7.17
CA LYS A 24 6.01 -2.45 6.44
C LYS A 24 7.00 -3.31 5.66
N TYR A 25 7.23 -2.94 4.40
CA TYR A 25 8.19 -3.53 3.48
C TYR A 25 7.81 -4.93 3.03
N ASN A 26 7.58 -5.84 3.95
CA ASN A 26 7.30 -7.23 3.62
C ASN A 26 6.67 -7.92 4.82
N THR A 27 6.02 -9.07 4.58
CA THR A 27 5.53 -9.90 5.68
C THR A 27 6.69 -10.68 6.28
N LYS A 28 6.51 -11.12 7.53
CA LYS A 28 7.47 -12.05 8.13
C LYS A 28 7.32 -13.43 7.48
N ASP A 29 8.41 -14.20 7.50
CA ASP A 29 8.44 -15.53 6.92
C ASP A 29 7.36 -16.43 7.55
N GLY A 30 6.73 -17.23 6.69
CA GLY A 30 5.71 -18.19 7.13
C GLY A 30 4.37 -17.56 7.50
N TYR A 31 4.14 -16.29 7.19
CA TYR A 31 2.87 -15.65 7.48
C TYR A 31 1.76 -16.22 6.57
N THR A 32 0.66 -16.68 7.16
CA THR A 32 -0.38 -17.42 6.46
C THR A 32 -1.79 -16.86 6.64
N ALA A 33 -1.95 -15.65 7.16
CA ALA A 33 -3.28 -15.06 7.31
C ALA A 33 -3.99 -14.97 5.94
N PRO A 34 -5.32 -15.13 5.91
CA PRO A 34 -6.06 -15.13 4.63
C PRO A 34 -6.08 -13.78 3.94
N SER A 35 -5.91 -12.70 4.68
CA SER A 35 -5.80 -11.36 4.10
C SER A 35 -4.87 -10.51 4.94
N PHE A 36 -4.14 -9.61 4.27
CA PHE A 36 -3.22 -8.71 4.94
C PHE A 36 -2.80 -7.61 3.97
N TYR A 37 -2.15 -6.58 4.50
CA TYR A 37 -1.67 -5.44 3.73
C TYR A 37 -0.17 -5.32 3.89
N VAL A 38 0.50 -4.87 2.84
CA VAL A 38 1.93 -4.55 2.89
C VAL A 38 2.12 -3.16 2.29
N ILE A 39 2.80 -2.30 3.03
CA ILE A 39 3.16 -0.97 2.52
C ILE A 39 4.65 -0.95 2.22
N ASN A 40 5.01 -0.47 1.03
CA ASN A 40 6.42 -0.26 0.67
C ASN A 40 6.56 0.97 -0.20
N CYS A 41 7.78 1.48 -0.24
CA CYS A 41 8.13 2.67 -0.99
C CYS A 41 9.06 2.29 -2.13
N LEU A 42 8.83 2.88 -3.28
CA LEU A 42 9.72 2.72 -4.41
C LEU A 42 10.99 3.55 -4.16
N GLN A 43 11.94 3.43 -5.06
CA GLN A 43 13.20 4.14 -4.95
C GLN A 43 12.97 5.64 -4.81
N LEU A 44 13.65 6.26 -3.83
CA LEU A 44 13.61 7.71 -3.69
C LEU A 44 14.46 8.34 -4.80
N PRO A 45 13.97 9.42 -5.43
CA PRO A 45 14.78 10.14 -6.39
C PRO A 45 15.90 10.90 -5.70
N LYS A 46 16.92 11.31 -6.48
CA LYS A 46 17.97 12.19 -5.98
C LYS A 46 17.42 13.57 -5.67
N ASP A 47 18.18 14.35 -4.90
CA ASP A 47 17.79 15.71 -4.55
C ASP A 47 17.44 16.57 -5.76
N PRO A 48 16.46 17.48 -5.62
CA PRO A 48 15.59 17.59 -4.47
C PRO A 48 14.48 16.55 -4.53
N ILE A 49 14.14 15.96 -3.38
CA ILE A 49 13.05 14.99 -3.31
C ILE A 49 11.74 15.75 -3.25
N GLN A 50 10.99 15.72 -4.33
CA GLN A 50 9.70 16.40 -4.45
C GLN A 50 8.53 15.43 -4.42
N THR A 51 8.70 14.27 -5.05
CA THR A 51 7.64 13.31 -5.25
C THR A 51 8.18 11.91 -4.98
N VAL A 52 7.40 11.11 -4.26
CA VAL A 52 7.73 9.73 -3.94
C VAL A 52 6.55 8.85 -4.31
N GLU A 53 6.81 7.75 -4.99
CA GLU A 53 5.79 6.73 -5.23
C GLU A 53 5.89 5.65 -4.17
N PHE A 54 4.73 5.23 -3.67
CA PHE A 54 4.68 4.12 -2.74
C PHE A 54 3.51 3.21 -3.08
N ASN A 55 3.57 1.99 -2.56
CA ASN A 55 2.54 0.98 -2.79
C ASN A 55 1.88 0.61 -1.48
N VAL A 56 0.58 0.35 -1.55
CA VAL A 56 -0.10 -0.44 -0.53
C VAL A 56 -0.65 -1.66 -1.26
N ASN A 57 -0.17 -2.83 -0.89
CA ASN A 57 -0.57 -4.09 -1.50
C ASN A 57 -1.58 -4.77 -0.60
N CYS A 58 -2.76 -5.06 -1.14
CA CYS A 58 -3.84 -5.72 -0.42
C CYS A 58 -3.89 -7.17 -0.87
N TYR A 59 -3.55 -8.11 0.01
CA TYR A 59 -3.51 -9.54 -0.29
C TYR A 59 -4.75 -10.24 0.24
N ALA A 60 -5.31 -11.14 -0.56
CA ALA A 60 -6.39 -12.01 -0.12
C ALA A 60 -6.21 -13.39 -0.72
N ALA A 61 -6.48 -14.42 0.08
CA ALA A 61 -6.44 -15.81 -0.37
C ALA A 61 -7.49 -16.03 -1.46
N ASP A 62 -7.16 -16.88 -2.44
CA ASP A 62 -8.08 -17.23 -3.52
C ASP A 62 -9.31 -17.96 -2.96
N VAL A 63 -10.48 -17.72 -3.57
CA VAL A 63 -11.71 -18.45 -3.21
C VAL A 63 -11.63 -19.90 -3.65
N HIS A 64 -10.96 -20.12 -4.79
CA HIS A 64 -10.60 -21.43 -5.32
C HIS A 64 -9.22 -21.32 -5.91
N LYS A 65 -8.57 -22.44 -6.17
CA LYS A 65 -7.22 -22.44 -6.75
C LYS A 65 -7.18 -21.59 -8.03
N GLY A 66 -6.40 -20.52 -7.97
CA GLY A 66 -6.20 -19.61 -9.09
C GLY A 66 -7.33 -18.61 -9.33
N VAL A 67 -8.35 -18.59 -8.47
CA VAL A 67 -9.51 -17.69 -8.63
C VAL A 67 -9.47 -16.62 -7.54
N PRO A 68 -9.25 -15.34 -7.91
CA PRO A 68 -9.13 -14.28 -6.91
C PRO A 68 -10.42 -13.99 -6.18
N ASP A 69 -10.30 -13.62 -4.91
CA ASP A 69 -11.42 -13.13 -4.11
C ASP A 69 -11.57 -11.62 -4.34
N VAL A 70 -12.17 -11.27 -5.47
CA VAL A 70 -12.26 -9.87 -5.90
C VAL A 70 -13.09 -9.04 -4.92
N SER A 71 -14.12 -9.62 -4.32
CA SER A 71 -14.95 -8.90 -3.36
C SER A 71 -14.16 -8.47 -2.13
N THR A 72 -13.37 -9.38 -1.56
CA THR A 72 -12.50 -9.06 -0.42
C THR A 72 -11.45 -8.04 -0.81
N LEU A 73 -10.79 -8.25 -1.95
CA LEU A 73 -9.75 -7.33 -2.43
C LEU A 73 -10.31 -5.93 -2.66
N ALA A 74 -11.50 -5.82 -3.24
CA ALA A 74 -12.12 -4.51 -3.48
C ALA A 74 -12.45 -3.80 -2.17
N THR A 75 -12.95 -4.52 -1.17
CA THR A 75 -13.24 -3.94 0.14
C THR A 75 -11.95 -3.44 0.80
N MET A 76 -10.89 -4.23 0.75
CA MET A 76 -9.58 -3.84 1.28
C MET A 76 -9.05 -2.60 0.57
N ALA A 77 -9.13 -2.57 -0.76
CA ALA A 77 -8.65 -1.44 -1.55
C ALA A 77 -9.43 -0.17 -1.22
N ASP A 78 -10.73 -0.25 -1.06
CA ASP A 78 -11.58 0.90 -0.73
C ASP A 78 -11.17 1.53 0.60
N LEU A 79 -10.88 0.71 1.61
CA LEU A 79 -10.42 1.24 2.91
C LEU A 79 -9.14 2.05 2.77
N VAL A 80 -8.21 1.56 1.97
CA VAL A 80 -6.92 2.24 1.75
C VAL A 80 -7.09 3.50 0.91
N ILE A 81 -7.80 3.38 -0.21
CA ILE A 81 -7.98 4.52 -1.13
C ILE A 81 -8.75 5.64 -0.43
N ASN A 82 -9.80 5.32 0.32
CA ASN A 82 -10.58 6.33 1.03
C ASN A 82 -9.75 7.04 2.10
N ALA A 83 -8.79 6.36 2.70
CA ALA A 83 -7.92 6.96 3.71
C ALA A 83 -6.83 7.85 3.11
N LEU A 84 -6.30 7.48 1.95
CA LEU A 84 -5.09 8.10 1.40
C LEU A 84 -5.35 9.04 0.23
N HIS A 85 -6.35 8.79 -0.61
CA HIS A 85 -6.61 9.65 -1.77
C HIS A 85 -6.99 11.05 -1.30
N ASP A 86 -6.37 12.05 -1.87
CA ASP A 86 -6.55 13.46 -1.52
C ASP A 86 -6.17 13.82 -0.09
N TYR A 87 -5.46 12.93 0.62
CA TYR A 87 -4.94 13.28 1.95
C TYR A 87 -3.89 14.37 1.82
N ASN A 88 -3.99 15.37 2.66
CA ASN A 88 -2.98 16.44 2.69
C ASN A 88 -2.78 16.94 4.11
N ASN A 89 -1.62 17.51 4.32
CA ASN A 89 -1.27 18.20 5.55
C ASN A 89 -0.25 19.30 5.23
N ASP A 90 0.39 19.87 6.24
CA ASP A 90 1.35 20.96 6.02
C ASP A 90 2.64 20.51 5.37
N VAL A 91 2.88 19.20 5.28
CA VAL A 91 4.15 18.62 4.81
C VAL A 91 4.01 17.99 3.44
N PHE A 92 2.90 17.32 3.15
CA PHE A 92 2.74 16.60 1.90
C PHE A 92 1.27 16.39 1.50
N ASP A 93 1.09 16.09 0.22
CA ASP A 93 -0.18 15.64 -0.36
C ASP A 93 -0.02 14.23 -0.88
N ILE A 94 -1.09 13.44 -0.82
CA ILE A 94 -1.12 12.08 -1.37
C ILE A 94 -2.20 11.98 -2.43
N GLU A 95 -1.88 11.35 -3.55
CA GLU A 95 -2.83 11.07 -4.62
C GLU A 95 -2.76 9.61 -5.03
N TYR A 96 -3.92 9.04 -5.30
CA TYR A 96 -4.03 7.69 -5.83
C TYR A 96 -3.69 7.71 -7.33
N SER A 97 -2.83 6.80 -7.77
CA SER A 97 -2.41 6.73 -9.17
C SER A 97 -3.14 5.63 -9.94
N PHE A 98 -2.92 4.37 -9.57
CA PHE A 98 -3.54 3.26 -10.28
C PHE A 98 -3.45 1.97 -9.47
N MET A 99 -4.13 0.94 -9.96
CA MET A 99 -4.23 -0.37 -9.33
C MET A 99 -3.97 -1.46 -10.35
N ASN A 100 -3.22 -2.48 -9.93
CA ASN A 100 -3.03 -3.72 -10.69
C ASN A 100 -3.40 -4.91 -9.81
N MET A 101 -3.97 -5.95 -10.43
CA MET A 101 -4.17 -7.22 -9.73
C MET A 101 -3.05 -8.17 -10.13
N ILE A 102 -2.41 -8.78 -9.13
CA ILE A 102 -1.26 -9.65 -9.35
C ILE A 102 -1.52 -10.98 -8.66
N ARG A 103 -1.23 -12.07 -9.37
CA ARG A 103 -1.37 -13.42 -8.83
C ARG A 103 -0.08 -13.85 -8.16
N VAL A 104 -0.22 -14.51 -6.99
CA VAL A 104 0.91 -15.09 -6.26
C VAL A 104 0.58 -16.58 -6.03
N PRO A 105 0.89 -17.46 -7.01
CA PRO A 105 0.48 -18.86 -6.92
C PRO A 105 1.11 -19.62 -5.75
N GLU A 106 2.31 -19.21 -5.31
CA GLU A 106 3.03 -19.89 -4.22
C GLU A 106 2.24 -19.90 -2.92
N ILE A 107 1.38 -18.89 -2.71
CA ILE A 107 0.55 -18.79 -1.51
C ILE A 107 -0.94 -18.83 -1.84
N GLN A 108 -1.28 -19.20 -3.08
CA GLN A 108 -2.66 -19.28 -3.58
C GLN A 108 -3.45 -18.03 -3.25
N SER A 109 -2.89 -16.88 -3.61
CA SER A 109 -3.45 -15.57 -3.34
C SER A 109 -3.30 -14.67 -4.54
N HIS A 110 -4.08 -13.61 -4.53
CA HIS A 110 -3.88 -12.45 -5.39
C HIS A 110 -3.73 -11.24 -4.53
N TYR A 111 -3.11 -10.19 -5.06
CA TYR A 111 -3.14 -8.91 -4.37
C TYR A 111 -3.44 -7.78 -5.34
N PHE A 112 -4.06 -6.73 -4.82
CA PHE A 112 -4.19 -5.46 -5.51
C PHE A 112 -3.01 -4.60 -5.13
N ASN A 113 -2.20 -4.24 -6.11
CA ASN A 113 -1.12 -3.28 -5.95
C ASN A 113 -1.72 -1.89 -6.14
N LEU A 114 -1.89 -1.15 -5.05
CA LEU A 114 -2.37 0.22 -5.09
C LEU A 114 -1.17 1.16 -5.11
N ARG A 115 -1.03 1.91 -6.19
CA ARG A 115 0.07 2.85 -6.37
C ARG A 115 -0.41 4.25 -6.02
N PHE A 116 0.37 4.93 -5.17
CA PHE A 116 0.11 6.29 -4.74
C PHE A 116 1.33 7.16 -4.97
N GLN A 117 1.08 8.45 -5.05
CA GLN A 117 2.12 9.45 -5.16
C GLN A 117 2.03 10.39 -3.97
N LEU A 118 3.15 10.59 -3.29
CA LEU A 118 3.25 11.53 -2.18
C LEU A 118 4.11 12.70 -2.66
N VAL A 119 3.56 13.90 -2.61
CA VAL A 119 4.23 15.10 -3.08
C VAL A 119 4.53 15.98 -1.88
N PHE A 120 5.81 16.28 -1.67
CA PHE A 120 6.21 17.15 -0.56
C PHE A 120 5.93 18.61 -0.91
N ILE A 121 5.36 19.32 0.06
CA ILE A 121 5.10 20.74 -0.09
C ILE A 121 6.40 21.48 0.11
N SER A 122 6.74 22.30 -0.89
CA SER A 122 7.96 23.11 -0.84
C SER A 122 7.72 24.36 0.00
N ASN A 123 8.67 24.64 0.90
CA ASN A 123 8.64 25.86 1.70
C ASN A 123 9.73 26.81 1.29
#